data_11035cd922cc6f299a1ef85946933398
#
_entry.id   11035cd922cc6f299a1ef85946933398
#
_cell.length_a   1.000
_cell.length_b   1.000
_cell.length_c   1.000
_cell.angle_alpha   90.00
_cell.angle_beta   90.00
_cell.angle_gamma   90.00
#
_symmetry.space_group_name_H-M   'P 1'
#
loop_
_entity.id
_entity.type
_entity.pdbx_description
1 polymer ?
#
loop_
_entity_poly.entity_id
_entity_poly.type
_entity_poly.pdbx_seq_one_letter_code
_entity_poly.pdbx_strand_id
1 'polypeptide(L)'
;MPHITTFLTFCSFAVAIASSANAQVSEQQNPVETFETSQRMSKQVGDQQLDYLLQVPATQPPKAGWPLLLFLHGYGECGDDLSKVKKHGPPKLIQRFDELKRCIVISPQCPRDSWWRTETLKALVDEVIQGRNDIDEDRLYVTGLSMGGYGTWSFLSRYPEYFSAAIPICGGGNPFNLPANRPGRKRGITNEFLAEGLRKATSLPIWTFHGSKDNSVPLIETEKLVQTLREAGNQNCKFTIYQGAGHVAAWEKAYSNPDTWKWLFAQ
;
A
#
# COMPACT_ATOMS: atom_id res chain seq x y z
N MET A 1 82.98 23.04 56.23
CA MET A 1 81.79 22.20 56.40
C MET A 1 80.87 22.55 55.24
N PRO A 2 80.79 21.71 54.17
CA PRO A 2 79.94 22.05 52.99
C PRO A 2 78.55 21.48 53.11
N HIS A 3 77.63 22.31 52.73
CA HIS A 3 76.17 21.94 52.58
C HIS A 3 75.94 21.17 51.29
N ILE A 4 75.38 20.00 51.38
CA ILE A 4 74.94 19.18 50.27
C ILE A 4 73.47 19.55 49.96
N THR A 5 73.20 20.14 48.81
CA THR A 5 71.87 20.44 48.36
C THR A 5 71.46 19.33 47.40
N THR A 6 70.42 18.55 47.82
CA THR A 6 69.86 17.47 47.00
C THR A 6 68.79 18.04 46.06
N PHE A 7 69.00 17.91 44.76
CA PHE A 7 67.96 18.22 43.76
C PHE A 7 67.05 17.00 43.57
N LEU A 8 65.77 17.19 43.84
CA LEU A 8 64.71 16.24 43.50
C LEU A 8 64.18 16.55 42.08
N THR A 9 64.44 15.64 41.15
CA THR A 9 63.89 15.71 39.79
C THR A 9 62.52 15.06 39.77
N PHE A 10 61.46 15.85 39.55
CA PHE A 10 60.13 15.34 39.31
C PHE A 10 60.01 14.87 37.85
N CYS A 11 59.88 13.58 37.64
CA CYS A 11 59.46 13.00 36.35
C CYS A 11 57.95 13.09 36.24
N SER A 12 57.42 13.97 35.38
CA SER A 12 56.03 14.05 35.01
C SER A 12 55.73 13.01 33.93
N PHE A 13 55.00 11.96 34.31
CA PHE A 13 54.39 11.02 33.35
C PHE A 13 53.15 11.66 32.74
N ALA A 14 53.21 12.04 31.47
CA ALA A 14 52.05 12.40 30.70
C ALA A 14 51.34 11.12 30.23
N VAL A 15 50.14 10.85 30.81
CA VAL A 15 49.27 9.81 30.32
C VAL A 15 48.51 10.33 29.08
N ALA A 16 48.88 9.84 27.92
CA ALA A 16 48.13 10.10 26.67
C ALA A 16 46.85 9.26 26.70
N ILE A 17 45.70 9.92 26.90
CA ILE A 17 44.38 9.32 26.67
C ILE A 17 44.14 9.27 25.16
N ALA A 18 44.27 8.08 24.58
CA ALA A 18 43.83 7.84 23.22
C ALA A 18 42.30 7.81 23.16
N SER A 19 41.72 8.91 22.68
CA SER A 19 40.30 8.97 22.34
C SER A 19 40.06 8.13 21.08
N SER A 20 39.49 6.94 21.24
CA SER A 20 38.99 6.13 20.12
C SER A 20 37.72 6.81 19.59
N ALA A 21 37.88 7.60 18.52
CA ALA A 21 36.74 8.06 17.72
C ALA A 21 36.12 6.84 17.04
N ASN A 22 34.99 6.39 17.56
CA ASN A 22 34.10 5.49 16.86
C ASN A 22 33.56 6.23 15.63
N ALA A 23 34.17 6.03 14.48
CA ALA A 23 33.61 6.40 13.21
C ALA A 23 32.39 5.47 12.98
N GLN A 24 31.20 5.95 13.30
CA GLN A 24 29.98 5.39 12.75
C GLN A 24 30.04 5.58 11.24
N VAL A 25 30.42 4.54 10.52
CA VAL A 25 30.20 4.41 9.08
C VAL A 25 28.69 4.35 8.91
N SER A 26 28.08 5.49 8.60
CA SER A 26 26.73 5.50 8.06
C SER A 26 26.81 4.74 6.73
N GLU A 27 26.30 3.52 6.67
CA GLU A 27 26.00 2.86 5.41
C GLU A 27 25.09 3.80 4.62
N GLN A 28 25.68 4.53 3.69
CA GLN A 28 24.91 5.20 2.65
C GLN A 28 24.26 4.09 1.83
N GLN A 29 23.02 3.75 2.17
CA GLN A 29 22.21 2.88 1.36
C GLN A 29 22.05 3.55 -0.01
N ASN A 30 22.66 2.95 -1.02
CA ASN A 30 22.47 3.37 -2.40
C ASN A 30 20.96 3.45 -2.69
N PRO A 31 20.49 4.47 -3.43
CA PRO A 31 19.08 4.59 -3.74
C PRO A 31 18.59 3.30 -4.44
N VAL A 32 17.52 2.71 -3.92
CA VAL A 32 16.92 1.53 -4.55
C VAL A 32 16.24 1.98 -5.83
N GLU A 33 16.75 1.49 -6.95
CA GLU A 33 16.11 1.68 -8.26
C GLU A 33 15.00 0.63 -8.43
N THR A 34 14.05 0.92 -9.33
CA THR A 34 12.97 0.00 -9.69
C THR A 34 12.90 -0.16 -11.20
N PHE A 35 12.61 -1.37 -11.65
CA PHE A 35 12.26 -1.66 -13.05
C PHE A 35 10.75 -1.66 -13.20
N GLU A 36 10.25 -1.07 -14.29
CA GLU A 36 8.84 -1.07 -14.67
C GLU A 36 8.67 -1.80 -16.00
N THR A 37 7.72 -2.71 -16.05
CA THR A 37 7.33 -3.42 -17.27
C THR A 37 5.82 -3.40 -17.46
N SER A 38 5.37 -3.26 -18.71
CA SER A 38 3.98 -3.45 -19.09
C SER A 38 3.74 -4.91 -19.42
N GLN A 39 2.74 -5.51 -18.83
CA GLN A 39 2.40 -6.93 -19.00
C GLN A 39 0.90 -7.11 -19.22
N ARG A 40 0.52 -8.28 -19.71
CA ARG A 40 -0.86 -8.73 -19.82
C ARG A 40 -1.00 -10.06 -19.11
N MET A 41 -2.11 -10.28 -18.42
CA MET A 41 -2.45 -11.59 -17.86
C MET A 41 -2.40 -12.66 -18.94
N SER A 42 -1.92 -13.84 -18.61
CA SER A 42 -1.85 -14.98 -19.53
C SER A 42 -3.24 -15.53 -19.88
N LYS A 43 -4.19 -15.41 -18.94
CA LYS A 43 -5.55 -15.95 -19.09
C LYS A 43 -6.62 -14.88 -18.89
N GLN A 44 -7.70 -15.01 -19.66
CA GLN A 44 -8.93 -14.28 -19.41
C GLN A 44 -9.72 -14.95 -18.28
N VAL A 45 -10.27 -14.14 -17.38
CA VAL A 45 -11.16 -14.59 -16.29
C VAL A 45 -12.51 -13.92 -16.47
N GLY A 46 -13.54 -14.72 -16.72
CA GLY A 46 -14.85 -14.22 -17.11
C GLY A 46 -14.76 -13.43 -18.43
N ASP A 47 -15.13 -12.15 -18.39
CA ASP A 47 -15.04 -11.23 -19.53
C ASP A 47 -13.82 -10.27 -19.42
N GLN A 48 -12.90 -10.49 -18.49
CA GLN A 48 -11.73 -9.64 -18.27
C GLN A 48 -10.42 -10.39 -18.46
N GLN A 49 -9.50 -9.72 -19.17
CA GLN A 49 -8.07 -9.99 -19.21
C GLN A 49 -7.39 -8.63 -19.02
N LEU A 50 -6.58 -8.49 -17.98
CA LEU A 50 -6.04 -7.19 -17.59
C LEU A 50 -4.65 -6.97 -18.16
N ASP A 51 -4.41 -5.78 -18.69
CA ASP A 51 -3.08 -5.24 -18.85
C ASP A 51 -2.67 -4.58 -17.52
N TYR A 52 -1.39 -4.68 -17.16
CA TYR A 52 -0.89 -4.13 -15.90
C TYR A 52 0.55 -3.66 -15.99
N LEU A 53 0.90 -2.70 -15.16
CA LEU A 53 2.29 -2.36 -14.88
C LEU A 53 2.79 -3.23 -13.72
N LEU A 54 3.96 -3.82 -13.92
CA LEU A 54 4.70 -4.51 -12.87
C LEU A 54 5.96 -3.69 -12.57
N GLN A 55 6.06 -3.19 -11.36
CA GLN A 55 7.24 -2.50 -10.85
C GLN A 55 7.96 -3.42 -9.86
N VAL A 56 9.26 -3.61 -10.06
CA VAL A 56 10.09 -4.53 -9.30
C VAL A 56 11.34 -3.80 -8.81
N PRO A 57 11.75 -3.98 -7.53
CA PRO A 57 13.03 -3.46 -7.07
C PRO A 57 14.20 -3.97 -7.92
N ALA A 58 15.17 -3.09 -8.22
CA ALA A 58 16.34 -3.44 -9.04
C ALA A 58 17.44 -4.15 -8.25
N THR A 59 17.29 -4.27 -6.93
CA THR A 59 18.25 -4.90 -6.04
C THR A 59 17.90 -6.37 -5.80
N GLN A 60 18.81 -7.11 -5.17
CA GLN A 60 18.56 -8.49 -4.78
C GLN A 60 17.45 -8.53 -3.71
N PRO A 61 16.53 -9.50 -3.79
CA PRO A 61 15.48 -9.66 -2.80
C PRO A 61 16.04 -10.03 -1.43
N PRO A 62 15.36 -9.65 -0.34
CA PRO A 62 15.60 -10.23 0.97
C PRO A 62 15.45 -11.76 0.94
N LYS A 63 15.97 -12.45 1.94
CA LYS A 63 15.87 -13.92 2.02
C LYS A 63 14.42 -14.42 1.96
N ALA A 64 13.47 -13.68 2.53
CA ALA A 64 12.05 -14.02 2.49
C ALA A 64 11.35 -13.62 1.18
N GLY A 65 12.00 -12.84 0.33
CA GLY A 65 11.39 -12.23 -0.85
C GLY A 65 10.96 -10.79 -0.63
N TRP A 66 10.47 -10.16 -1.70
CA TRP A 66 9.88 -8.83 -1.67
C TRP A 66 8.42 -8.88 -1.25
N PRO A 67 7.93 -7.93 -0.44
CA PRO A 67 6.48 -7.73 -0.28
C PRO A 67 5.84 -7.40 -1.63
N LEU A 68 4.56 -7.72 -1.78
CA LEU A 68 3.79 -7.42 -2.97
C LEU A 68 2.61 -6.51 -2.63
N LEU A 69 2.42 -5.46 -3.44
CA LEU A 69 1.32 -4.51 -3.32
C LEU A 69 0.48 -4.49 -4.59
N LEU A 70 -0.80 -4.84 -4.48
CA LEU A 70 -1.79 -4.61 -5.52
C LEU A 70 -2.35 -3.19 -5.38
N PHE A 71 -2.27 -2.39 -6.44
CA PHE A 71 -2.85 -1.06 -6.51
C PHE A 71 -4.04 -1.01 -7.48
N LEU A 72 -5.18 -0.54 -7.01
CA LEU A 72 -6.40 -0.36 -7.78
C LEU A 72 -6.70 1.12 -8.00
N HIS A 73 -6.62 1.57 -9.24
CA HIS A 73 -6.89 2.95 -9.64
C HIS A 73 -8.39 3.32 -9.59
N GLY A 74 -8.69 4.59 -9.75
CA GLY A 74 -10.05 5.12 -9.82
C GLY A 74 -10.68 4.98 -11.21
N TYR A 75 -11.95 5.39 -11.33
CA TYR A 75 -12.70 5.29 -12.60
C TYR A 75 -12.07 6.08 -13.76
N GLY A 76 -11.41 7.20 -13.45
CA GLY A 76 -10.80 8.07 -14.46
C GLY A 76 -9.63 7.46 -15.24
N GLU A 77 -9.03 6.40 -14.72
CA GLU A 77 -7.88 5.71 -15.28
C GLU A 77 -8.26 4.44 -16.06
N CYS A 78 -9.57 4.12 -16.14
CA CYS A 78 -10.06 3.00 -16.98
C CYS A 78 -9.72 3.21 -18.45
N GLY A 79 -9.48 2.13 -19.17
CA GLY A 79 -9.24 2.15 -20.61
C GLY A 79 -8.22 1.14 -21.08
N ASP A 80 -7.44 1.56 -22.08
CA ASP A 80 -6.47 0.79 -22.84
C ASP A 80 -5.09 1.48 -22.94
N ASP A 81 -4.89 2.51 -22.11
CA ASP A 81 -3.65 3.28 -22.01
C ASP A 81 -3.08 3.12 -20.59
N LEU A 82 -2.16 2.18 -20.42
CA LEU A 82 -1.52 1.86 -19.14
C LEU A 82 -0.79 3.04 -18.51
N SER A 83 -0.40 4.07 -19.28
CA SER A 83 0.25 5.24 -18.70
C SER A 83 -0.65 5.97 -17.70
N LYS A 84 -1.97 5.85 -17.83
CA LYS A 84 -2.95 6.46 -16.93
C LYS A 84 -2.90 5.91 -15.51
N VAL A 85 -2.52 4.65 -15.32
CA VAL A 85 -2.47 4.06 -13.97
C VAL A 85 -1.39 4.71 -13.10
N LYS A 86 -0.42 5.43 -13.72
CA LYS A 86 0.63 6.19 -13.03
C LYS A 86 0.18 7.57 -12.54
N LYS A 87 -1.06 7.95 -12.79
CA LYS A 87 -1.56 9.28 -12.43
C LYS A 87 -1.67 9.48 -10.92
N HIS A 88 -1.94 8.44 -10.17
CA HIS A 88 -2.18 8.47 -8.73
C HIS A 88 -1.54 7.28 -8.01
N GLY A 89 -1.49 7.34 -6.67
CA GLY A 89 -1.12 6.22 -5.81
C GLY A 89 0.31 5.72 -5.92
N PRO A 90 0.56 4.44 -5.57
CA PRO A 90 1.89 3.84 -5.56
C PRO A 90 2.69 4.01 -6.84
N PRO A 91 2.17 3.74 -8.06
CA PRO A 91 2.98 3.86 -9.27
C PRO A 91 3.45 5.29 -9.56
N LYS A 92 2.73 6.32 -9.10
CA LYS A 92 3.17 7.72 -9.15
C LYS A 92 4.27 8.02 -8.13
N LEU A 93 4.20 7.37 -6.98
CA LEU A 93 4.94 7.75 -5.78
C LEU A 93 6.12 6.82 -5.47
N ILE A 94 6.35 5.79 -6.28
CA ILE A 94 7.34 4.75 -6.01
C ILE A 94 8.74 5.32 -5.74
N GLN A 95 9.15 6.36 -6.47
CA GLN A 95 10.46 6.99 -6.28
C GLN A 95 10.53 7.90 -5.03
N ARG A 96 9.37 8.19 -4.42
CA ARG A 96 9.28 9.11 -3.27
C ARG A 96 9.45 8.41 -1.93
N PHE A 97 9.05 7.13 -1.82
CA PHE A 97 9.02 6.39 -0.56
C PHE A 97 9.86 5.13 -0.67
N ASP A 98 10.77 4.94 0.28
CA ASP A 98 11.68 3.79 0.28
C ASP A 98 10.95 2.48 0.51
N GLU A 99 9.84 2.50 1.24
CA GLU A 99 8.96 1.34 1.42
C GLU A 99 8.41 0.86 0.07
N LEU A 100 7.98 1.78 -0.81
CA LEU A 100 7.47 1.43 -2.14
C LEU A 100 8.59 0.95 -3.08
N LYS A 101 9.79 1.52 -2.99
CA LYS A 101 10.95 1.05 -3.78
C LYS A 101 11.38 -0.37 -3.43
N ARG A 102 11.06 -0.83 -2.22
CA ARG A 102 11.39 -2.16 -1.69
C ARG A 102 10.19 -3.12 -1.74
N CYS A 103 9.29 -2.93 -2.69
CA CYS A 103 8.08 -3.70 -2.87
C CYS A 103 7.82 -3.96 -4.35
N ILE A 104 7.33 -5.14 -4.68
CA ILE A 104 6.78 -5.40 -6.01
C ILE A 104 5.39 -4.78 -6.06
N VAL A 105 5.14 -3.91 -7.05
CA VAL A 105 3.84 -3.24 -7.21
C VAL A 105 3.18 -3.71 -8.51
N ILE A 106 1.98 -4.28 -8.38
CA ILE A 106 1.10 -4.62 -9.48
C ILE A 106 0.05 -3.53 -9.63
N SER A 107 -0.01 -2.89 -10.79
CA SER A 107 -0.97 -1.83 -11.09
C SER A 107 -1.75 -2.18 -12.36
N PRO A 108 -2.83 -2.98 -12.25
CA PRO A 108 -3.66 -3.33 -13.41
C PRO A 108 -4.44 -2.10 -13.90
N GLN A 109 -4.83 -2.14 -15.18
CA GLN A 109 -5.80 -1.21 -15.74
C GLN A 109 -7.16 -1.88 -15.89
N CYS A 110 -8.18 -1.30 -15.29
CA CYS A 110 -9.57 -1.70 -15.51
C CYS A 110 -9.99 -1.30 -16.92
N PRO A 111 -10.59 -2.19 -17.71
CA PRO A 111 -11.08 -1.85 -19.04
C PRO A 111 -12.11 -0.72 -19.03
N ARG A 112 -12.25 -0.03 -20.17
CA ARG A 112 -13.27 1.02 -20.33
C ARG A 112 -14.67 0.47 -20.05
N ASP A 113 -15.50 1.27 -19.43
CA ASP A 113 -16.89 0.94 -19.06
C ASP A 113 -17.05 -0.33 -18.24
N SER A 114 -15.99 -0.73 -17.51
CA SER A 114 -15.94 -1.89 -16.65
C SER A 114 -15.76 -1.51 -15.17
N TRP A 115 -15.68 -2.52 -14.33
CA TRP A 115 -15.48 -2.42 -12.89
C TRP A 115 -14.48 -3.46 -12.40
N TRP A 116 -13.88 -3.25 -11.23
CA TRP A 116 -13.00 -4.24 -10.62
C TRP A 116 -13.74 -5.54 -10.30
N ARG A 117 -13.24 -6.66 -10.79
CA ARG A 117 -13.76 -7.99 -10.51
C ARG A 117 -12.78 -8.75 -9.64
N THR A 118 -13.27 -9.21 -8.50
CA THR A 118 -12.44 -9.81 -7.47
C THR A 118 -11.75 -11.08 -7.94
N GLU A 119 -12.47 -11.92 -8.70
CA GLU A 119 -11.93 -13.16 -9.26
C GLU A 119 -10.81 -12.88 -10.29
N THR A 120 -10.96 -11.86 -11.11
CA THR A 120 -9.94 -11.45 -12.08
C THR A 120 -8.71 -10.89 -11.36
N LEU A 121 -8.93 -10.06 -10.35
CA LEU A 121 -7.84 -9.48 -9.54
C LEU A 121 -7.06 -10.58 -8.79
N LYS A 122 -7.79 -11.55 -8.21
CA LYS A 122 -7.14 -12.69 -7.55
C LYS A 122 -6.30 -13.50 -8.53
N ALA A 123 -6.87 -13.84 -9.68
CA ALA A 123 -6.15 -14.61 -10.71
C ALA A 123 -4.90 -13.86 -11.21
N LEU A 124 -4.95 -12.52 -11.34
CA LEU A 124 -3.78 -11.71 -11.68
C LEU A 124 -2.68 -11.83 -10.62
N VAL A 125 -3.03 -11.66 -9.35
CA VAL A 125 -2.04 -11.72 -8.26
C VAL A 125 -1.46 -13.14 -8.16
N ASP A 126 -2.30 -14.18 -8.22
CA ASP A 126 -1.86 -15.58 -8.22
C ASP A 126 -0.91 -15.86 -9.39
N GLU A 127 -1.18 -15.37 -10.59
CA GLU A 127 -0.32 -15.52 -11.77
C GLU A 127 1.05 -14.88 -11.56
N VAL A 128 1.10 -13.68 -10.99
CA VAL A 128 2.37 -12.99 -10.71
C VAL A 128 3.16 -13.74 -9.63
N ILE A 129 2.51 -14.23 -8.57
CA ILE A 129 3.17 -15.02 -7.52
C ILE A 129 3.73 -16.30 -8.10
N GLN A 130 2.95 -17.05 -8.88
CA GLN A 130 3.39 -18.32 -9.50
C GLN A 130 4.52 -18.14 -10.52
N GLY A 131 4.58 -17.00 -11.18
CA GLY A 131 5.61 -16.67 -12.17
C GLY A 131 6.93 -16.15 -11.57
N ARG A 132 7.02 -16.02 -10.22
CA ARG A 132 8.17 -15.42 -9.53
C ARG A 132 8.53 -16.20 -8.28
N ASN A 133 9.83 -16.21 -7.96
CA ASN A 133 10.37 -16.88 -6.76
C ASN A 133 10.99 -15.90 -5.75
N ASP A 134 10.76 -14.60 -5.97
CA ASP A 134 11.30 -13.49 -5.17
C ASP A 134 10.22 -12.70 -4.43
N ILE A 135 9.01 -13.25 -4.30
CA ILE A 135 7.89 -12.67 -3.54
C ILE A 135 7.79 -13.35 -2.17
N ASP A 136 7.57 -12.54 -1.15
CA ASP A 136 7.19 -12.99 0.19
C ASP A 136 5.66 -13.09 0.27
N GLU A 137 5.14 -14.31 0.21
CA GLU A 137 3.70 -14.58 0.21
C GLU A 137 3.02 -14.28 1.55
N ASP A 138 3.78 -14.15 2.62
CA ASP A 138 3.27 -13.70 3.93
C ASP A 138 3.09 -12.17 4.00
N ARG A 139 3.57 -11.42 2.99
CA ARG A 139 3.49 -9.95 2.92
C ARG A 139 2.82 -9.48 1.64
N LEU A 140 1.56 -9.86 1.47
CA LEU A 140 0.72 -9.40 0.37
C LEU A 140 -0.18 -8.26 0.83
N TYR A 141 -0.19 -7.17 0.09
CA TYR A 141 -0.93 -5.95 0.45
C TYR A 141 -1.83 -5.48 -0.69
N VAL A 142 -2.90 -4.77 -0.35
CA VAL A 142 -3.77 -4.14 -1.34
C VAL A 142 -4.14 -2.72 -0.95
N THR A 143 -4.16 -1.84 -1.94
CA THR A 143 -4.68 -0.48 -1.80
C THR A 143 -5.42 -0.05 -3.05
N GLY A 144 -6.35 0.88 -2.89
CA GLY A 144 -7.06 1.46 -4.01
C GLY A 144 -7.81 2.72 -3.62
N LEU A 145 -8.04 3.60 -4.61
CA LEU A 145 -8.72 4.87 -4.43
C LEU A 145 -10.06 4.89 -5.19
N SER A 146 -11.09 5.52 -4.63
CA SER A 146 -12.39 5.70 -5.30
C SER A 146 -12.96 4.36 -5.80
N MET A 147 -13.12 4.16 -7.10
CA MET A 147 -13.50 2.86 -7.69
C MET A 147 -12.55 1.73 -7.23
N GLY A 148 -11.24 2.00 -7.14
CA GLY A 148 -10.27 1.08 -6.58
C GLY A 148 -10.45 0.83 -5.08
N GLY A 149 -10.93 1.82 -4.34
CA GLY A 149 -11.35 1.65 -2.94
C GLY A 149 -12.53 0.69 -2.80
N TYR A 150 -13.52 0.77 -3.68
CA TYR A 150 -14.60 -0.23 -3.79
C TYR A 150 -14.05 -1.62 -4.15
N GLY A 151 -13.12 -1.68 -5.13
CA GLY A 151 -12.44 -2.91 -5.52
C GLY A 151 -11.69 -3.55 -4.36
N THR A 152 -10.99 -2.75 -3.57
CA THR A 152 -10.29 -3.20 -2.36
C THR A 152 -11.28 -3.79 -1.35
N TRP A 153 -12.33 -3.07 -0.98
CA TRP A 153 -13.35 -3.58 -0.06
C TRP A 153 -14.01 -4.87 -0.56
N SER A 154 -14.32 -4.94 -1.86
CA SER A 154 -14.88 -6.14 -2.48
C SER A 154 -13.93 -7.32 -2.41
N PHE A 155 -12.64 -7.10 -2.62
CA PHE A 155 -11.62 -8.15 -2.53
C PHE A 155 -11.53 -8.69 -1.09
N LEU A 156 -11.43 -7.79 -0.10
CA LEU A 156 -11.38 -8.18 1.32
C LEU A 156 -12.61 -8.95 1.77
N SER A 157 -13.79 -8.58 1.27
CA SER A 157 -15.03 -9.28 1.56
C SER A 157 -15.03 -10.71 1.00
N ARG A 158 -14.49 -10.90 -0.19
CA ARG A 158 -14.49 -12.18 -0.89
C ARG A 158 -13.39 -13.12 -0.40
N TYR A 159 -12.21 -12.55 -0.08
CA TYR A 159 -11.01 -13.27 0.33
C TYR A 159 -10.37 -12.57 1.53
N PRO A 160 -10.96 -12.67 2.72
CA PRO A 160 -10.56 -11.88 3.90
C PRO A 160 -9.16 -12.23 4.44
N GLU A 161 -8.65 -13.42 4.09
CA GLU A 161 -7.34 -13.92 4.55
C GLU A 161 -6.25 -13.84 3.47
N TYR A 162 -6.56 -13.22 2.30
CA TYR A 162 -5.63 -13.22 1.18
C TYR A 162 -4.51 -12.19 1.33
N PHE A 163 -4.77 -11.08 2.00
CA PHE A 163 -3.80 -10.02 2.22
C PHE A 163 -3.44 -9.87 3.70
N SER A 164 -2.18 -9.52 3.95
CA SER A 164 -1.66 -9.25 5.29
C SER A 164 -2.17 -7.90 5.83
N ALA A 165 -2.39 -6.92 4.95
CA ALA A 165 -3.04 -5.65 5.30
C ALA A 165 -3.62 -4.95 4.06
N ALA A 166 -4.49 -3.95 4.30
CA ALA A 166 -5.16 -3.21 3.24
C ALA A 166 -5.36 -1.72 3.54
N ILE A 167 -5.32 -0.90 2.48
CA ILE A 167 -5.60 0.53 2.54
C ILE A 167 -6.66 0.92 1.49
N PRO A 168 -7.96 0.71 1.74
CA PRO A 168 -9.02 1.25 0.91
C PRO A 168 -9.21 2.75 1.16
N ILE A 169 -9.28 3.58 0.11
CA ILE A 169 -9.40 5.04 0.24
C ILE A 169 -10.63 5.53 -0.51
N CYS A 170 -11.46 6.34 0.17
CA CYS A 170 -12.69 6.98 -0.34
C CYS A 170 -13.52 6.07 -1.26
N GLY A 171 -13.58 4.80 -0.92
CA GLY A 171 -14.43 3.78 -1.52
C GLY A 171 -15.68 3.52 -0.69
N GLY A 172 -16.40 2.48 -1.04
CA GLY A 172 -17.60 2.04 -0.33
C GLY A 172 -17.97 0.62 -0.66
N GLY A 173 -19.11 0.18 -0.13
CA GLY A 173 -19.61 -1.18 -0.30
C GLY A 173 -20.60 -1.34 -1.45
N ASN A 174 -21.20 -0.26 -1.89
CA ASN A 174 -22.20 -0.31 -2.96
C ASN A 174 -21.98 0.77 -4.01
N PRO A 175 -21.38 0.42 -5.17
CA PRO A 175 -21.16 1.38 -6.25
C PRO A 175 -22.47 1.90 -6.87
N PHE A 176 -23.64 1.31 -6.53
CA PHE A 176 -24.94 1.76 -7.02
C PHE A 176 -25.51 2.96 -6.25
N ASN A 177 -24.98 3.28 -5.07
CA ASN A 177 -25.30 4.52 -4.36
C ASN A 177 -24.64 5.74 -4.99
N LEU A 178 -23.77 5.55 -5.99
CA LEU A 178 -23.24 6.66 -6.80
C LEU A 178 -24.38 7.26 -7.66
N PRO A 179 -24.34 8.58 -7.93
CA PRO A 179 -25.35 9.26 -8.74
C PRO A 179 -25.63 8.54 -10.07
N ALA A 180 -26.89 8.52 -10.49
CA ALA A 180 -27.44 7.69 -11.58
C ALA A 180 -26.77 7.89 -12.97
N ASN A 181 -25.96 8.92 -13.16
CA ASN A 181 -25.49 9.42 -14.44
C ASN A 181 -24.13 8.87 -14.90
N ARG A 182 -23.56 7.87 -14.20
CA ARG A 182 -22.28 7.28 -14.61
C ARG A 182 -22.50 6.07 -15.53
N PRO A 183 -21.88 6.04 -16.73
CA PRO A 183 -21.89 4.88 -17.63
C PRO A 183 -21.21 3.65 -16.96
N GLY A 184 -21.57 2.45 -17.39
CA GLY A 184 -20.88 1.22 -16.97
C GLY A 184 -21.48 0.52 -15.74
N ARG A 185 -22.69 0.87 -15.32
CA ARG A 185 -23.42 0.25 -14.20
C ARG A 185 -23.83 -1.20 -14.48
N LYS A 186 -22.93 -2.16 -14.31
CA LYS A 186 -23.32 -3.55 -14.12
C LYS A 186 -23.49 -3.79 -12.61
N ARG A 187 -24.58 -4.50 -12.24
CA ARG A 187 -24.88 -4.82 -10.83
C ARG A 187 -23.68 -5.48 -10.17
N GLY A 188 -23.04 -4.78 -9.22
CA GLY A 188 -22.02 -5.31 -8.33
C GLY A 188 -22.62 -6.05 -7.14
N ILE A 189 -21.76 -6.53 -6.27
CA ILE A 189 -22.14 -7.17 -4.99
C ILE A 189 -22.98 -6.17 -4.21
N THR A 190 -24.14 -6.62 -3.70
CA THR A 190 -24.96 -5.79 -2.81
C THR A 190 -24.24 -5.55 -1.49
N ASN A 191 -24.56 -4.47 -0.79
CA ASN A 191 -23.99 -4.15 0.53
C ASN A 191 -24.07 -5.33 1.50
N GLU A 192 -25.10 -6.15 1.40
CA GLU A 192 -25.35 -7.28 2.28
C GLU A 192 -24.30 -8.39 2.12
N PHE A 193 -24.00 -8.79 0.88
CA PHE A 193 -22.94 -9.79 0.62
C PHE A 193 -21.55 -9.27 1.00
N LEU A 194 -21.27 -7.99 0.76
CA LEU A 194 -20.02 -7.40 1.12
C LEU A 194 -19.85 -7.33 2.64
N ALA A 195 -20.87 -6.92 3.36
CA ALA A 195 -20.89 -6.91 4.82
C ALA A 195 -20.71 -8.31 5.42
N GLU A 196 -21.37 -9.33 4.86
CA GLU A 196 -21.23 -10.72 5.32
C GLU A 196 -19.78 -11.23 5.17
N GLY A 197 -19.16 -10.96 4.02
CA GLY A 197 -17.76 -11.32 3.80
C GLY A 197 -16.81 -10.61 4.74
N LEU A 198 -17.00 -9.30 4.94
CA LEU A 198 -16.16 -8.49 5.85
C LEU A 198 -16.25 -8.91 7.31
N ARG A 199 -17.38 -9.49 7.75
CA ARG A 199 -17.48 -10.07 9.11
C ARG A 199 -16.49 -11.20 9.36
N LYS A 200 -15.92 -11.79 8.33
CA LYS A 200 -14.85 -12.82 8.44
C LYS A 200 -13.46 -12.22 8.59
N ALA A 201 -13.27 -10.94 8.25
CA ALA A 201 -12.00 -10.24 8.33
C ALA A 201 -11.71 -9.72 9.77
N THR A 202 -11.83 -10.58 10.78
CA THR A 202 -11.81 -10.20 12.21
C THR A 202 -10.43 -9.79 12.72
N SER A 203 -9.37 -10.25 12.06
CA SER A 203 -7.97 -9.96 12.45
C SER A 203 -7.23 -9.09 11.43
N LEU A 204 -7.77 -8.92 10.21
CA LEU A 204 -7.10 -8.22 9.11
C LEU A 204 -6.81 -6.76 9.47
N PRO A 205 -5.54 -6.30 9.43
CA PRO A 205 -5.17 -4.90 9.57
C PRO A 205 -5.71 -4.08 8.39
N ILE A 206 -6.52 -3.08 8.67
CA ILE A 206 -7.07 -2.17 7.66
C ILE A 206 -6.87 -0.74 8.13
N TRP A 207 -6.32 0.12 7.27
CA TRP A 207 -6.33 1.55 7.49
C TRP A 207 -7.05 2.24 6.35
N THR A 208 -8.27 2.72 6.61
CA THR A 208 -9.09 3.38 5.60
C THR A 208 -9.12 4.90 5.80
N PHE A 209 -9.25 5.63 4.69
CA PHE A 209 -9.24 7.08 4.66
C PHE A 209 -10.42 7.62 3.85
N HIS A 210 -11.03 8.73 4.31
CA HIS A 210 -12.11 9.38 3.59
C HIS A 210 -12.12 10.90 3.86
N GLY A 211 -12.64 11.67 2.92
CA GLY A 211 -12.83 13.12 3.08
C GLY A 211 -14.24 13.42 3.63
N SER A 212 -14.34 14.30 4.63
CA SER A 212 -15.66 14.65 5.23
C SER A 212 -16.56 15.45 4.30
N LYS A 213 -16.01 16.04 3.23
CA LYS A 213 -16.76 16.77 2.18
C LYS A 213 -16.67 16.07 0.83
N ASP A 214 -16.61 14.75 0.83
CA ASP A 214 -16.61 13.94 -0.39
C ASP A 214 -18.00 13.93 -1.02
N ASN A 215 -18.12 14.62 -2.16
CA ASN A 215 -19.37 14.72 -2.92
C ASN A 215 -19.48 13.65 -4.03
N SER A 216 -18.46 12.82 -4.21
CA SER A 216 -18.43 11.74 -5.22
C SER A 216 -18.80 10.39 -4.64
N VAL A 217 -18.24 10.09 -3.48
CA VAL A 217 -18.56 8.91 -2.66
C VAL A 217 -18.90 9.42 -1.27
N PRO A 218 -20.15 9.27 -0.81
CA PRO A 218 -20.54 9.74 0.51
C PRO A 218 -19.72 9.05 1.61
N LEU A 219 -19.28 9.83 2.60
CA LEU A 219 -18.49 9.34 3.75
C LEU A 219 -19.15 8.11 4.44
N ILE A 220 -20.48 8.13 4.53
CA ILE A 220 -21.27 7.05 5.14
C ILE A 220 -21.02 5.68 4.52
N GLU A 221 -20.55 5.60 3.27
CA GLU A 221 -20.21 4.34 2.61
C GLU A 221 -19.03 3.65 3.32
N THR A 222 -17.96 4.39 3.64
CA THR A 222 -16.85 3.85 4.44
C THR A 222 -17.23 3.65 5.90
N GLU A 223 -18.00 4.56 6.50
CA GLU A 223 -18.45 4.44 7.91
C GLU A 223 -19.18 3.11 8.15
N LYS A 224 -20.11 2.72 7.27
CA LYS A 224 -20.83 1.45 7.36
C LYS A 224 -19.92 0.23 7.31
N LEU A 225 -18.88 0.26 6.46
CA LEU A 225 -17.93 -0.86 6.33
C LEU A 225 -17.04 -0.98 7.57
N VAL A 226 -16.57 0.15 8.08
CA VAL A 226 -15.79 0.20 9.34
C VAL A 226 -16.65 -0.27 10.51
N GLN A 227 -17.93 0.14 10.58
CA GLN A 227 -18.85 -0.32 11.60
C GLN A 227 -19.04 -1.83 11.52
N THR A 228 -19.27 -2.39 10.33
CA THR A 228 -19.41 -3.84 10.10
C THR A 228 -18.20 -4.63 10.62
N LEU A 229 -16.98 -4.14 10.34
CA LEU A 229 -15.74 -4.77 10.82
C LEU A 229 -15.64 -4.74 12.34
N ARG A 230 -15.94 -3.59 12.96
CA ARG A 230 -15.89 -3.42 14.42
C ARG A 230 -16.92 -4.27 15.14
N GLU A 231 -18.13 -4.34 14.61
CA GLU A 231 -19.21 -5.21 15.12
C GLU A 231 -18.84 -6.70 15.01
N ALA A 232 -18.04 -7.07 14.01
CA ALA A 232 -17.51 -8.42 13.86
C ALA A 232 -16.29 -8.69 14.76
N GLY A 233 -15.83 -7.71 15.55
CA GLY A 233 -14.73 -7.86 16.49
C GLY A 233 -13.37 -7.44 15.96
N ASN A 234 -13.26 -6.88 14.73
CA ASN A 234 -11.99 -6.40 14.22
C ASN A 234 -11.47 -5.18 14.98
N GLN A 235 -10.39 -5.36 15.77
CA GLN A 235 -9.73 -4.31 16.54
C GLN A 235 -8.59 -3.61 15.74
N ASN A 236 -8.24 -4.14 14.57
CA ASN A 236 -7.12 -3.68 13.75
C ASN A 236 -7.58 -2.74 12.62
N CYS A 237 -8.84 -2.28 12.65
CA CYS A 237 -9.38 -1.34 11.67
C CYS A 237 -9.21 0.11 12.13
N LYS A 238 -8.29 0.83 11.49
CA LYS A 238 -8.08 2.28 11.64
C LYS A 238 -8.92 3.03 10.60
N PHE A 239 -9.53 4.15 11.01
CA PHE A 239 -10.26 5.02 10.12
C PHE A 239 -9.86 6.48 10.33
N THR A 240 -9.35 7.11 9.29
CA THR A 240 -8.98 8.53 9.27
C THR A 240 -9.93 9.31 8.39
N ILE A 241 -10.63 10.28 8.99
CA ILE A 241 -11.49 11.22 8.27
C ILE A 241 -10.73 12.54 8.13
N TYR A 242 -10.42 12.93 6.88
CA TYR A 242 -9.83 14.22 6.61
C TYR A 242 -10.89 15.30 6.60
N GLN A 243 -10.95 16.09 7.68
CA GLN A 243 -11.93 17.16 7.84
C GLN A 243 -11.81 18.22 6.74
N GLY A 244 -12.93 18.57 6.12
CA GLY A 244 -13.02 19.55 5.04
C GLY A 244 -12.49 19.05 3.68
N ALA A 245 -11.90 17.86 3.60
CA ALA A 245 -11.37 17.31 2.36
C ALA A 245 -12.50 16.74 1.48
N GLY A 246 -12.41 17.00 0.18
CA GLY A 246 -13.22 16.36 -0.86
C GLY A 246 -12.60 15.06 -1.34
N HIS A 247 -13.19 14.49 -2.39
CA HIS A 247 -12.84 13.17 -2.94
C HIS A 247 -11.37 13.02 -3.30
N VAL A 248 -10.84 13.90 -4.17
CA VAL A 248 -9.44 13.88 -4.63
C VAL A 248 -8.47 14.11 -3.48
N ALA A 249 -8.75 15.10 -2.63
CA ALA A 249 -7.89 15.44 -1.51
C ALA A 249 -7.75 14.29 -0.50
N ALA A 250 -8.72 13.38 -0.41
CA ALA A 250 -8.66 12.23 0.48
C ALA A 250 -7.50 11.29 0.13
N TRP A 251 -7.40 10.86 -1.14
CA TRP A 251 -6.29 9.97 -1.52
C TRP A 251 -4.95 10.69 -1.68
N GLU A 252 -4.95 11.96 -2.10
CA GLU A 252 -3.70 12.72 -2.18
C GLU A 252 -3.05 12.86 -0.81
N LYS A 253 -3.84 13.18 0.23
CA LYS A 253 -3.35 13.25 1.61
C LYS A 253 -2.92 11.89 2.13
N ALA A 254 -3.73 10.84 1.93
CA ALA A 254 -3.44 9.50 2.41
C ALA A 254 -2.14 8.94 1.81
N TYR A 255 -1.99 9.00 0.49
CA TYR A 255 -0.82 8.46 -0.20
C TYR A 255 0.44 9.32 -0.05
N SER A 256 0.30 10.63 0.20
CA SER A 256 1.45 11.51 0.45
C SER A 256 1.95 11.47 1.89
N ASN A 257 1.22 10.85 2.79
CA ASN A 257 1.63 10.68 4.19
C ASN A 257 2.60 9.49 4.31
N PRO A 258 3.86 9.68 4.73
CA PRO A 258 4.81 8.59 4.90
C PRO A 258 4.37 7.55 5.94
N ASP A 259 3.57 7.93 6.94
CA ASP A 259 3.09 7.00 7.95
C ASP A 259 2.13 5.95 7.37
N THR A 260 1.47 6.27 6.24
CA THR A 260 0.62 5.32 5.52
C THR A 260 1.41 4.10 5.05
N TRP A 261 2.58 4.33 4.46
CA TRP A 261 3.44 3.27 3.94
C TRP A 261 4.18 2.53 5.05
N LYS A 262 4.73 3.27 6.03
CA LYS A 262 5.35 2.66 7.21
C LYS A 262 4.39 1.72 7.94
N TRP A 263 3.15 2.17 8.11
CA TRP A 263 2.13 1.33 8.75
C TRP A 263 1.83 0.09 7.92
N LEU A 264 1.63 0.22 6.60
CA LEU A 264 1.28 -0.91 5.73
C LEU A 264 2.33 -2.01 5.76
N PHE A 265 3.60 -1.64 5.57
CA PHE A 265 4.70 -2.60 5.49
C PHE A 265 5.23 -3.09 6.84
N ALA A 266 4.65 -2.62 7.94
CA ALA A 266 4.90 -3.12 9.30
C ALA A 266 3.90 -4.20 9.74
N GLN A 267 2.91 -4.57 8.91
CA GLN A 267 1.91 -5.60 9.23
C GLN A 267 2.37 -7.00 8.89
#